data_2f43c0e652888fc662c8cb3f16d9743e
#
_entry.id   2f43c0e652888fc662c8cb3f16d9743e
#
_cell.length_a   1.000
_cell.length_b   1.000
_cell.length_c   1.000
_cell.angle_alpha   90.00
_cell.angle_beta   90.00
_cell.angle_gamma   90.00
#
_symmetry.space_group_name_H-M   'P 1'
#
loop_
_entity.id
_entity.type
_entity.pdbx_description
1 polymer ?
#
loop_
_entity_poly.entity_id
_entity_poly.type
_entity_poly.pdbx_seq_one_letter_code
_entity_poly.pdbx_strand_id
1 'polypeptide(L)'
;MKTLQYTVIKDFHAVDSTHKSTTTNQCKKVLGSLKIGETFEARQFVKDTMPKFCNTVNPRNIANIGYRYLREGKKIGVLSENPKEEKSISFEDFIKMESVAYWISQLSTTKFKNIKCNTILHGTQATHGYHLWAFNEWLHSKSFNCRNIKQLENNTFTMNEEDVSFDTVQDMLELYKMPNSNRADFIKIIKTYLLDPINSKHKAGYITSKHASILSYFRENDYPLEFKFNSKNKFDTTNSQDEIVFTLDDFVSLITLGGATITEKAVMLCKLHRGLDASTLSEKFNFYAWEQMASHFGTEEYQKWDIKEKCPVPIKLTRLKSKFTHTGFLEYDAVKAIQAYLEYREATVGEKMSSGEPLFLNKFGKTINPHWITDKFTKLAIKSGLANSLEKNGLRGNLGSHECRDLLKTIFLECGIAEKASEHFIGHKSDSYSKQHTVYAEGLAENYRKIASTLNVFSNMSSHRKSKTEHSKMFEELKQKNQETINDNQVIKENVEKILSYLKI
;
A
#
# COMPACT_ATOMS: atom_id res chain seq x y z
N MET A 1 2.35 21.24 -4.41
CA MET A 1 2.40 22.63 -3.99
C MET A 1 3.66 22.79 -3.14
N LYS A 2 4.59 23.63 -3.53
CA LYS A 2 5.85 23.82 -2.78
C LYS A 2 5.66 24.86 -1.71
N THR A 3 6.03 24.55 -0.48
CA THR A 3 6.13 25.53 0.61
C THR A 3 7.59 25.96 0.69
N LEU A 4 7.84 27.26 0.74
CA LEU A 4 9.17 27.83 0.84
C LEU A 4 9.22 28.70 2.11
N GLN A 5 10.35 28.66 2.81
CA GLN A 5 10.59 29.54 3.94
C GLN A 5 11.29 30.82 3.47
N TYR A 6 10.88 31.92 4.05
CA TYR A 6 11.45 33.23 3.80
C TYR A 6 11.80 33.92 5.12
N THR A 7 12.90 34.64 5.13
CA THR A 7 13.30 35.48 6.25
C THR A 7 13.29 36.94 5.82
N VAL A 8 12.76 37.83 6.67
CA VAL A 8 12.85 39.27 6.48
C VAL A 8 14.25 39.72 6.88
N ILE A 9 15.06 40.10 5.90
CA ILE A 9 16.47 40.50 6.13
C ILE A 9 16.69 42.00 6.21
N LYS A 10 15.69 42.81 5.80
CA LYS A 10 15.77 44.27 5.79
C LYS A 10 14.39 44.87 6.00
N ASP A 11 14.33 45.97 6.79
CA ASP A 11 13.09 46.68 6.97
C ASP A 11 12.60 47.24 5.62
N PHE A 12 11.32 47.03 5.32
CA PHE A 12 10.73 47.49 4.09
C PHE A 12 10.77 49.05 3.95
N HIS A 13 10.81 49.78 5.07
CA HIS A 13 10.94 51.24 5.08
C HIS A 13 12.35 51.73 4.76
N ALA A 14 13.37 50.85 4.90
CA ALA A 14 14.77 51.16 4.57
C ALA A 14 15.12 50.86 3.09
N VAL A 15 14.14 50.45 2.28
CA VAL A 15 14.35 50.21 0.85
C VAL A 15 14.34 51.55 0.10
N ASP A 16 15.36 51.76 -0.71
CA ASP A 16 15.57 52.99 -1.48
C ASP A 16 14.31 53.34 -2.31
N SER A 17 13.99 54.65 -2.34
CA SER A 17 12.81 55.22 -2.98
C SER A 17 12.75 55.08 -4.51
N THR A 18 13.79 54.52 -5.11
CA THR A 18 13.88 54.23 -6.56
C THR A 18 12.92 53.17 -7.08
N HIS A 19 12.40 52.30 -6.18
CA HIS A 19 11.45 51.24 -6.56
C HIS A 19 9.99 51.69 -6.44
N LYS A 20 9.50 52.42 -7.42
CA LYS A 20 8.12 53.04 -7.41
C LYS A 20 7.06 52.19 -8.15
N SER A 21 7.20 50.88 -8.34
CA SER A 21 6.18 50.08 -9.00
C SER A 21 4.93 49.88 -8.13
N THR A 22 3.76 49.74 -8.77
CA THR A 22 2.51 49.39 -8.07
C THR A 22 2.63 48.10 -7.26
N THR A 23 3.42 47.15 -7.78
CA THR A 23 3.70 45.85 -7.13
C THR A 23 4.54 46.03 -5.86
N THR A 24 5.53 46.95 -5.90
CA THR A 24 6.37 47.30 -4.72
C THR A 24 5.53 47.91 -3.62
N ASN A 25 4.63 48.82 -3.93
CA ASN A 25 3.75 49.47 -2.96
C ASN A 25 2.78 48.44 -2.32
N GLN A 26 2.23 47.49 -3.10
CA GLN A 26 1.41 46.42 -2.59
C GLN A 26 2.22 45.45 -1.74
N CYS A 27 3.45 45.12 -2.15
CA CYS A 27 4.37 44.31 -1.39
C CYS A 27 4.70 44.94 -0.04
N LYS A 28 4.96 46.26 0.00
CA LYS A 28 5.17 47.04 1.23
C LYS A 28 3.96 46.96 2.16
N LYS A 29 2.73 47.04 1.61
CA LYS A 29 1.49 46.93 2.39
C LYS A 29 1.33 45.54 3.01
N VAL A 30 1.74 44.48 2.32
CA VAL A 30 1.61 43.07 2.77
C VAL A 30 2.74 42.69 3.71
N LEU A 31 3.99 43.04 3.39
CA LEU A 31 5.18 42.58 4.10
C LEU A 31 5.68 43.61 5.17
N GLY A 32 5.23 44.86 5.10
CA GLY A 32 5.71 45.93 5.98
C GLY A 32 5.34 45.77 7.47
N SER A 33 4.49 44.79 7.81
CA SER A 33 4.16 44.43 9.19
C SER A 33 5.11 43.37 9.78
N LEU A 34 5.98 42.76 8.96
CA LEU A 34 6.93 41.75 9.39
C LEU A 34 8.22 42.42 9.90
N LYS A 35 8.76 41.89 11.00
CA LYS A 35 10.01 42.40 11.61
C LYS A 35 11.22 41.73 10.96
N ILE A 36 12.37 42.41 11.03
CA ILE A 36 13.65 41.85 10.61
C ILE A 36 13.94 40.63 11.47
N GLY A 37 14.34 39.53 10.81
CA GLY A 37 14.60 38.22 11.45
C GLY A 37 13.37 37.31 11.54
N GLU A 38 12.15 37.81 11.29
CA GLU A 38 10.99 36.91 11.23
C GLU A 38 11.08 35.96 10.03
N THR A 39 10.83 34.68 10.30
CA THR A 39 10.73 33.63 9.29
C THR A 39 9.28 33.27 9.08
N PHE A 40 8.91 33.00 7.84
CA PHE A 40 7.58 32.55 7.50
C PHE A 40 7.57 31.54 6.34
N GLU A 41 6.56 30.70 6.30
CA GLU A 41 6.34 29.76 5.21
C GLU A 41 5.33 30.33 4.22
N ALA A 42 5.64 30.23 2.93
CA ALA A 42 4.72 30.59 1.87
C ALA A 42 4.56 29.46 0.86
N ARG A 43 3.33 29.19 0.47
CA ARG A 43 3.03 28.19 -0.56
C ARG A 43 3.19 28.80 -1.95
N GLN A 44 3.98 28.15 -2.79
CA GLN A 44 4.14 28.55 -4.18
C GLN A 44 2.93 28.10 -5.00
N PHE A 45 2.14 29.03 -5.49
CA PHE A 45 1.06 28.74 -6.46
C PHE A 45 1.62 28.65 -7.88
N VAL A 46 1.32 27.59 -8.59
CA VAL A 46 1.89 27.30 -9.94
C VAL A 46 1.25 28.12 -11.06
N LYS A 47 0.16 28.84 -10.81
CA LYS A 47 -0.48 29.74 -11.78
C LYS A 47 -0.98 31.02 -11.13
N ASP A 48 -0.93 32.11 -11.89
CA ASP A 48 -1.30 33.50 -11.56
C ASP A 48 -2.76 33.76 -11.13
N THR A 49 -3.47 32.76 -10.67
CA THR A 49 -4.74 32.94 -9.98
C THR A 49 -4.47 33.35 -8.55
N MET A 50 -4.22 34.64 -8.36
CA MET A 50 -4.18 35.22 -7.04
C MET A 50 -5.51 34.99 -6.32
N PRO A 51 -5.49 34.46 -5.08
CA PRO A 51 -6.60 34.74 -4.19
C PRO A 51 -6.66 36.24 -4.00
N LYS A 52 -7.80 36.82 -4.31
CA LYS A 52 -8.06 38.26 -4.05
C LYS A 52 -7.90 38.44 -2.55
N PHE A 53 -6.85 39.19 -2.15
CA PHE A 53 -6.65 39.82 -0.84
C PHE A 53 -6.38 38.95 0.39
N CYS A 54 -5.11 38.96 0.82
CA CYS A 54 -4.79 38.95 2.23
C CYS A 54 -4.53 40.37 2.69
N ASN A 55 -5.45 40.96 3.45
CA ASN A 55 -5.31 42.29 4.00
C ASN A 55 -4.50 42.34 5.30
N THR A 56 -4.16 41.19 5.89
CA THR A 56 -3.38 41.09 7.13
C THR A 56 -2.45 39.88 7.05
N VAL A 57 -1.17 40.16 7.20
CA VAL A 57 -0.16 39.11 7.40
C VAL A 57 -0.22 38.70 8.88
N ASN A 58 -0.89 37.59 9.17
CA ASN A 58 -0.79 36.98 10.48
C ASN A 58 0.37 35.97 10.43
N PRO A 59 1.43 36.09 11.26
CA PRO A 59 2.57 35.16 11.26
C PRO A 59 2.19 33.71 11.45
N ARG A 60 1.03 33.41 12.00
CA ARG A 60 0.50 32.07 12.19
C ARG A 60 -0.33 31.53 11.00
N ASN A 61 -0.63 32.37 9.99
CA ASN A 61 -1.53 32.04 8.87
C ASN A 61 -1.03 32.54 7.50
N ILE A 62 0.26 32.55 7.28
CA ILE A 62 0.94 33.17 6.12
C ILE A 62 0.77 32.36 4.81
N ALA A 63 -0.09 31.37 4.78
CA ALA A 63 -0.35 30.55 3.59
C ALA A 63 -0.84 31.34 2.36
N ASN A 64 -1.10 32.65 2.47
CA ASN A 64 -1.83 33.43 1.46
C ASN A 64 -1.07 34.60 0.85
N ILE A 65 0.25 34.72 1.08
CA ILE A 65 1.04 35.76 0.37
C ILE A 65 1.22 35.29 -1.09
N GLY A 66 0.71 36.07 -2.03
CA GLY A 66 0.82 35.75 -3.44
C GLY A 66 2.29 35.70 -3.89
N TYR A 67 2.64 34.70 -4.73
CA TYR A 67 4.00 34.50 -5.28
C TYR A 67 4.62 35.79 -5.87
N ARG A 68 3.80 36.63 -6.46
CA ARG A 68 4.22 37.92 -7.01
C ARG A 68 4.86 38.85 -5.96
N TYR A 69 4.31 38.88 -4.75
CA TYR A 69 4.86 39.71 -3.66
C TYR A 69 6.12 39.13 -3.06
N LEU A 70 6.22 37.82 -2.96
CA LEU A 70 7.42 37.13 -2.50
C LEU A 70 8.59 37.39 -3.48
N ARG A 71 8.31 37.28 -4.77
CA ARG A 71 9.31 37.56 -5.82
C ARG A 71 9.75 39.01 -5.81
N GLU A 72 8.84 39.93 -5.60
CA GLU A 72 9.17 41.38 -5.49
C GLU A 72 9.99 41.67 -4.23
N GLY A 73 9.60 41.10 -3.07
CA GLY A 73 10.34 41.22 -1.82
C GLY A 73 11.79 40.73 -1.93
N LYS A 74 12.03 39.63 -2.64
CA LYS A 74 13.37 39.15 -2.98
C LYS A 74 14.12 40.11 -3.88
N LYS A 75 13.47 40.62 -4.95
CA LYS A 75 14.06 41.51 -5.94
C LYS A 75 14.54 42.84 -5.30
N ILE A 76 13.79 43.36 -4.35
CA ILE A 76 14.14 44.60 -3.63
C ILE A 76 15.00 44.35 -2.39
N GLY A 77 15.42 43.11 -2.14
CA GLY A 77 16.33 42.74 -1.07
C GLY A 77 15.75 42.81 0.35
N VAL A 78 14.42 42.75 0.50
CA VAL A 78 13.74 42.71 1.82
C VAL A 78 13.59 41.28 2.32
N LEU A 79 13.39 40.33 1.41
CA LEU A 79 13.27 38.92 1.74
C LEU A 79 14.50 38.14 1.28
N SER A 80 15.03 37.32 2.14
CA SER A 80 15.89 36.21 1.79
C SER A 80 15.03 34.94 1.72
N GLU A 81 15.11 34.21 0.64
CA GLU A 81 14.68 32.83 0.65
C GLU A 81 15.70 32.11 1.53
N ASN A 82 15.24 31.52 2.62
CA ASN A 82 16.14 30.71 3.42
C ASN A 82 16.78 29.70 2.47
N PRO A 83 18.10 29.44 2.59
CA PRO A 83 18.71 28.38 1.83
C PRO A 83 17.80 27.18 2.03
N LYS A 84 17.33 26.63 0.91
CA LYS A 84 16.43 25.47 0.94
C LYS A 84 16.96 24.57 2.04
N GLU A 85 16.13 24.15 2.99
CA GLU A 85 16.41 22.90 3.68
C GLU A 85 16.90 21.98 2.56
N GLU A 86 18.15 21.56 2.62
CA GLU A 86 18.83 20.86 1.55
C GLU A 86 17.86 19.78 1.11
N LYS A 87 17.48 19.81 -0.15
CA LYS A 87 16.35 19.05 -0.65
C LYS A 87 16.57 17.61 -0.24
N SER A 88 15.71 17.08 0.59
CA SER A 88 15.64 15.66 0.80
C SER A 88 15.76 14.98 -0.57
N ILE A 89 16.70 14.05 -0.69
CA ILE A 89 17.00 13.38 -1.95
C ILE A 89 15.73 12.71 -2.42
N SER A 90 15.34 12.91 -3.68
CA SER A 90 14.17 12.20 -4.22
C SER A 90 14.38 10.69 -4.13
N PHE A 91 13.31 9.91 -3.94
CA PHE A 91 13.44 8.45 -3.91
C PHE A 91 14.12 7.91 -5.19
N GLU A 92 13.85 8.53 -6.35
CA GLU A 92 14.45 8.14 -7.63
C GLU A 92 15.98 8.40 -7.67
N ASP A 93 16.44 9.47 -7.07
CA ASP A 93 17.88 9.77 -6.98
C ASP A 93 18.55 8.95 -5.88
N PHE A 94 17.84 8.71 -4.76
CA PHE A 94 18.30 7.86 -3.68
C PHE A 94 18.63 6.43 -4.17
N ILE A 95 17.77 5.80 -4.95
CA ILE A 95 18.00 4.44 -5.48
C ILE A 95 19.12 4.35 -6.52
N LYS A 96 19.60 5.49 -7.03
CA LYS A 96 20.75 5.57 -7.97
C LYS A 96 22.09 5.75 -7.25
N MET A 97 22.08 6.05 -5.93
CA MET A 97 23.33 6.13 -5.15
C MET A 97 24.05 4.80 -5.23
N GLU A 98 25.38 4.82 -5.39
CA GLU A 98 26.20 3.65 -5.69
C GLU A 98 25.98 2.50 -4.70
N SER A 99 26.09 2.74 -3.40
CA SER A 99 25.90 1.73 -2.37
C SER A 99 24.45 1.22 -2.28
N VAL A 100 23.46 2.09 -2.56
CA VAL A 100 22.05 1.74 -2.55
C VAL A 100 21.68 0.92 -3.80
N ALA A 101 22.16 1.34 -4.98
CA ALA A 101 21.95 0.62 -6.24
C ALA A 101 22.58 -0.77 -6.18
N TYR A 102 23.80 -0.87 -5.65
CA TYR A 102 24.46 -2.15 -5.42
C TYR A 102 23.63 -3.05 -4.50
N TRP A 103 23.23 -2.57 -3.34
CA TRP A 103 22.38 -3.31 -2.41
C TRP A 103 21.06 -3.78 -3.04
N ILE A 104 20.35 -2.89 -3.74
CA ILE A 104 19.09 -3.25 -4.44
C ILE A 104 19.35 -4.36 -5.47
N SER A 105 20.47 -4.32 -6.18
CA SER A 105 20.84 -5.36 -7.14
C SER A 105 21.04 -6.71 -6.46
N GLN A 106 21.60 -6.75 -5.26
CA GLN A 106 21.79 -7.98 -4.49
C GLN A 106 20.45 -8.57 -4.02
N LEU A 107 19.46 -7.74 -3.66
CA LEU A 107 18.12 -8.19 -3.32
C LEU A 107 17.40 -8.90 -4.49
N SER A 108 17.80 -8.67 -5.73
CA SER A 108 17.19 -9.24 -6.93
C SER A 108 17.91 -10.46 -7.50
N THR A 109 19.19 -10.68 -7.18
CA THR A 109 20.05 -11.69 -7.83
C THR A 109 19.61 -13.12 -7.60
N THR A 110 18.91 -13.44 -6.53
CA THR A 110 18.45 -14.81 -6.27
C THR A 110 17.30 -15.27 -7.16
N LYS A 111 16.65 -14.40 -7.95
CA LYS A 111 15.40 -14.74 -8.65
C LYS A 111 15.25 -14.29 -10.11
N PHE A 112 16.09 -13.41 -10.65
CA PHE A 112 15.89 -12.86 -12.00
C PHE A 112 17.19 -12.72 -12.80
N LYS A 113 17.69 -13.83 -13.35
CA LYS A 113 18.88 -13.81 -14.24
C LYS A 113 18.67 -13.09 -15.58
N ASN A 114 17.47 -12.63 -15.92
CA ASN A 114 17.15 -12.18 -17.29
C ASN A 114 16.35 -10.88 -17.43
N ILE A 115 16.33 -10.00 -16.42
CA ILE A 115 15.70 -8.69 -16.61
C ILE A 115 16.80 -7.63 -16.61
N LYS A 116 17.08 -7.05 -17.80
CA LYS A 116 17.84 -5.82 -17.92
C LYS A 116 17.19 -4.79 -17.01
N CYS A 117 18.00 -4.24 -16.09
CA CYS A 117 17.56 -3.22 -15.14
C CYS A 117 16.95 -2.01 -15.85
N ASN A 118 15.67 -2.06 -16.08
CA ASN A 118 14.88 -0.86 -16.17
C ASN A 118 14.34 -0.59 -14.76
N THR A 119 14.49 0.61 -14.31
CA THR A 119 14.18 1.27 -13.03
C THR A 119 12.88 0.88 -12.28
N ILE A 120 12.29 -0.28 -12.53
CA ILE A 120 11.09 -0.77 -11.85
C ILE A 120 11.53 -1.69 -10.72
N LEU A 121 11.41 -1.19 -9.50
CA LEU A 121 11.63 -1.99 -8.29
C LEU A 121 10.46 -2.98 -8.11
N HIS A 122 10.78 -4.26 -7.96
CA HIS A 122 9.80 -5.26 -7.58
C HIS A 122 9.44 -5.16 -6.09
N GLY A 123 8.27 -5.68 -5.70
CA GLY A 123 7.64 -5.46 -4.40
C GLY A 123 8.58 -5.49 -3.17
N THR A 124 9.46 -6.49 -3.05
CA THR A 124 10.44 -6.57 -1.95
C THR A 124 11.48 -5.46 -2.04
N GLN A 125 12.03 -5.19 -3.22
CA GLN A 125 13.02 -4.12 -3.44
C GLN A 125 12.41 -2.75 -3.14
N ALA A 126 11.18 -2.50 -3.61
CA ALA A 126 10.48 -1.25 -3.32
C ALA A 126 10.25 -1.08 -1.82
N THR A 127 9.77 -2.11 -1.12
CA THR A 127 9.52 -2.04 0.32
C THR A 127 10.82 -1.78 1.10
N HIS A 128 11.86 -2.52 0.81
CA HIS A 128 13.17 -2.32 1.45
C HIS A 128 13.78 -0.96 1.09
N GLY A 129 13.68 -0.55 -0.18
CA GLY A 129 14.12 0.75 -0.64
C GLY A 129 13.44 1.91 0.08
N TYR A 130 12.11 1.87 0.22
CA TYR A 130 11.36 2.88 0.97
C TYR A 130 11.71 2.90 2.47
N HIS A 131 11.97 1.74 3.08
CA HIS A 131 12.41 1.69 4.48
C HIS A 131 13.77 2.35 4.68
N LEU A 132 14.72 2.09 3.78
CA LEU A 132 16.05 2.67 3.84
C LEU A 132 16.01 4.17 3.49
N TRP A 133 15.21 4.56 2.52
CA TRP A 133 15.01 5.97 2.17
C TRP A 133 14.40 6.77 3.34
N ALA A 134 13.41 6.22 4.04
CA ALA A 134 12.86 6.86 5.23
C ALA A 134 13.90 7.01 6.37
N PHE A 135 14.86 6.10 6.46
CA PHE A 135 15.99 6.23 7.36
C PHE A 135 16.96 7.31 6.91
N ASN A 136 17.26 7.38 5.62
CA ASN A 136 18.08 8.42 5.00
C ASN A 136 17.52 9.82 5.25
N GLU A 137 16.22 10.02 5.00
CA GLU A 137 15.53 11.29 5.28
C GLU A 137 15.61 11.69 6.75
N TRP A 138 15.52 10.72 7.65
CA TRP A 138 15.64 10.96 9.09
C TRP A 138 17.08 11.32 9.49
N LEU A 139 18.11 10.71 8.89
CA LEU A 139 19.53 11.01 9.13
C LEU A 139 19.88 12.43 8.76
N HIS A 140 19.45 12.89 7.59
CA HIS A 140 19.76 14.19 7.01
C HIS A 140 19.45 15.38 7.92
N SER A 141 18.47 15.26 8.82
CA SER A 141 18.06 16.34 9.71
C SER A 141 18.73 16.35 11.08
N LYS A 142 19.75 15.50 11.32
CA LYS A 142 20.24 15.22 12.67
C LYS A 142 21.78 15.22 12.76
N SER A 143 22.27 15.61 13.93
CA SER A 143 23.67 15.47 14.34
C SER A 143 23.79 14.37 15.41
N PHE A 144 24.86 13.62 15.35
CA PHE A 144 25.10 12.47 16.21
C PHE A 144 26.49 12.57 16.83
N ASN A 145 26.58 12.34 18.13
CA ASN A 145 27.86 12.23 18.81
C ASN A 145 28.44 10.84 18.55
N CYS A 146 29.55 10.77 17.80
CA CYS A 146 30.24 9.56 17.44
C CYS A 146 31.67 9.57 18.08
N ARG A 147 32.07 8.42 18.59
CA ARG A 147 33.37 8.24 19.19
C ARG A 147 34.38 7.77 18.16
N ASN A 148 35.48 8.48 18.08
CA ASN A 148 36.59 8.15 17.23
C ASN A 148 37.78 7.75 18.11
N ILE A 149 38.33 6.54 17.91
CA ILE A 149 39.47 6.04 18.66
C ILE A 149 40.75 6.36 17.89
N LYS A 150 41.55 7.28 18.41
CA LYS A 150 42.87 7.59 17.84
C LYS A 150 43.96 6.91 18.68
N GLN A 151 44.83 6.18 18.01
CA GLN A 151 46.04 5.66 18.62
C GLN A 151 47.09 6.76 18.64
N LEU A 152 47.66 7.04 19.81
CA LEU A 152 48.76 7.97 19.99
C LEU A 152 50.10 7.27 19.76
N GLU A 153 51.15 8.07 19.48
CA GLU A 153 52.52 7.58 19.20
C GLU A 153 53.12 6.69 20.34
N ASN A 154 52.63 6.81 21.55
CA ASN A 154 53.05 6.03 22.71
C ASN A 154 52.19 4.77 22.95
N ASN A 155 51.48 4.26 21.97
CA ASN A 155 50.55 3.12 22.06
C ASN A 155 49.40 3.29 23.06
N THR A 156 49.12 4.51 23.51
CA THR A 156 47.89 4.80 24.23
C THR A 156 46.78 5.18 23.26
N PHE A 157 45.54 4.98 23.68
CA PHE A 157 44.38 5.32 22.86
C PHE A 157 43.64 6.51 23.48
N THR A 158 43.34 7.52 22.67
CA THR A 158 42.41 8.58 23.07
C THR A 158 41.10 8.35 22.39
N MET A 159 40.01 8.59 23.11
CA MET A 159 38.66 8.58 22.61
C MET A 159 38.18 10.04 22.44
N ASN A 160 38.06 10.48 21.22
CA ASN A 160 37.47 11.78 20.91
C ASN A 160 36.00 11.58 20.56
N GLU A 161 35.14 12.42 21.10
CA GLU A 161 33.73 12.53 20.72
C GLU A 161 33.60 13.68 19.73
N GLU A 162 33.05 13.39 18.59
CA GLU A 162 32.80 14.37 17.53
C GLU A 162 31.33 14.36 17.12
N ASP A 163 30.74 15.53 16.95
CA ASP A 163 29.41 15.62 16.39
C ASP A 163 29.49 15.47 14.88
N VAL A 164 28.80 14.44 14.36
CA VAL A 164 28.79 14.07 12.96
C VAL A 164 27.36 14.20 12.44
N SER A 165 27.19 14.82 11.28
CA SER A 165 25.95 14.82 10.50
C SER A 165 26.16 14.01 9.23
N PHE A 166 25.10 13.38 8.77
CA PHE A 166 25.08 12.58 7.54
C PHE A 166 24.09 13.19 6.56
N ASP A 167 24.54 13.49 5.36
CA ASP A 167 23.65 13.90 4.28
C ASP A 167 22.90 12.69 3.72
N THR A 168 23.54 11.53 3.74
CA THR A 168 22.99 10.30 3.22
C THR A 168 23.39 9.07 4.05
N VAL A 169 22.67 7.98 3.85
CA VAL A 169 23.03 6.67 4.41
C VAL A 169 24.35 6.15 3.85
N GLN A 170 24.76 6.61 2.66
CA GLN A 170 26.06 6.29 2.07
C GLN A 170 27.19 6.93 2.86
N ASP A 171 27.05 8.18 3.30
CA ASP A 171 28.04 8.85 4.15
C ASP A 171 28.20 8.12 5.48
N MET A 172 27.08 7.67 6.06
CA MET A 172 27.09 6.84 7.26
C MET A 172 27.86 5.52 7.03
N LEU A 173 27.68 4.88 5.86
CA LEU A 173 28.41 3.66 5.50
C LEU A 173 29.90 3.95 5.34
N GLU A 174 30.28 5.03 4.65
CA GLU A 174 31.69 5.40 4.44
C GLU A 174 32.37 5.70 5.77
N LEU A 175 31.73 6.42 6.68
CA LEU A 175 32.28 6.63 8.02
C LEU A 175 32.43 5.31 8.79
N TYR A 176 31.46 4.40 8.66
CA TYR A 176 31.53 3.08 9.31
C TYR A 176 32.65 2.20 8.77
N LYS A 177 33.03 2.34 7.52
CA LYS A 177 34.18 1.64 6.90
C LYS A 177 35.53 2.07 7.47
N MET A 178 35.60 3.24 8.09
CA MET A 178 36.86 3.73 8.63
C MET A 178 37.39 2.85 9.77
N PRO A 179 38.70 2.53 9.82
CA PRO A 179 39.27 1.59 10.79
C PRO A 179 39.02 1.95 12.26
N ASN A 180 38.84 3.24 12.54
CA ASN A 180 38.65 3.78 13.90
C ASN A 180 37.18 4.00 14.27
N SER A 181 36.24 3.57 13.42
CA SER A 181 34.82 3.75 13.68
C SER A 181 34.34 2.85 14.82
N ASN A 182 33.48 3.40 15.68
CA ASN A 182 32.92 2.64 16.79
C ASN A 182 31.56 2.07 16.40
N ARG A 183 31.50 0.78 16.15
CA ARG A 183 30.28 0.04 15.81
C ARG A 183 29.07 0.36 16.72
N ALA A 184 29.34 0.54 18.03
CA ALA A 184 28.27 0.78 18.99
C ALA A 184 27.51 2.11 18.73
N ASP A 185 28.18 3.11 18.19
CA ASP A 185 27.56 4.41 17.90
C ASP A 185 26.61 4.31 16.69
N PHE A 186 26.98 3.57 15.64
CA PHE A 186 26.10 3.30 14.51
C PHE A 186 24.87 2.47 14.91
N ILE A 187 25.05 1.49 15.77
CA ILE A 187 23.94 0.73 16.37
C ILE A 187 23.02 1.66 17.18
N LYS A 188 23.60 2.60 17.96
CA LYS A 188 22.83 3.59 18.72
C LYS A 188 22.01 4.49 17.81
N ILE A 189 22.59 4.98 16.70
CA ILE A 189 21.89 5.79 15.70
C ILE A 189 20.68 5.03 15.14
N ILE A 190 20.88 3.79 14.69
CA ILE A 190 19.78 2.98 14.13
C ILE A 190 18.70 2.72 15.19
N LYS A 191 19.08 2.40 16.44
CA LYS A 191 18.11 2.22 17.52
C LYS A 191 17.33 3.50 17.81
N THR A 192 17.98 4.66 17.77
CA THR A 192 17.34 5.97 17.96
C THR A 192 16.29 6.22 16.85
N TYR A 193 16.64 5.93 15.60
CA TYR A 193 15.68 6.00 14.51
C TYR A 193 14.47 5.08 14.70
N LEU A 194 14.71 3.82 15.03
CA LEU A 194 13.63 2.85 15.19
C LEU A 194 12.69 3.24 16.35
N LEU A 195 13.21 3.90 17.38
CA LEU A 195 12.45 4.38 18.54
C LEU A 195 11.93 5.82 18.39
N ASP A 196 12.25 6.50 17.30
CA ASP A 196 11.81 7.88 17.08
C ASP A 196 10.26 7.97 17.07
N PRO A 197 9.67 9.02 17.64
CA PRO A 197 8.22 9.24 17.65
C PRO A 197 7.55 9.15 16.27
N ILE A 198 8.26 9.42 15.18
CA ILE A 198 7.76 9.24 13.82
C ILE A 198 7.31 7.78 13.55
N ASN A 199 7.88 6.84 14.27
CA ASN A 199 7.59 5.41 14.16
C ASN A 199 6.51 4.93 15.14
N SER A 200 6.06 5.75 16.09
CA SER A 200 5.14 5.34 17.17
C SER A 200 3.80 4.78 16.68
N LYS A 201 3.33 5.25 15.53
CA LYS A 201 2.07 4.78 14.89
C LYS A 201 2.22 3.46 14.12
N HIS A 202 3.41 2.92 14.00
CA HIS A 202 3.65 1.70 13.22
C HIS A 202 3.60 0.46 14.11
N LYS A 203 3.05 -0.63 13.57
CA LYS A 203 3.03 -1.94 14.23
C LYS A 203 4.44 -2.55 14.34
N ALA A 204 4.65 -3.36 15.36
CA ALA A 204 5.93 -4.04 15.61
C ALA A 204 6.51 -4.76 14.39
N GLY A 205 5.67 -5.43 13.58
CA GLY A 205 6.09 -6.12 12.35
C GLY A 205 6.67 -5.18 11.29
N TYR A 206 6.11 -3.96 11.15
CA TYR A 206 6.63 -2.96 10.22
C TYR A 206 8.00 -2.43 10.67
N ILE A 207 8.18 -2.21 11.98
CA ILE A 207 9.46 -1.79 12.56
C ILE A 207 10.51 -2.90 12.42
N THR A 208 10.12 -4.17 12.61
CA THR A 208 11.01 -5.32 12.31
C THR A 208 11.47 -5.32 10.85
N SER A 209 10.56 -5.03 9.93
CA SER A 209 10.91 -4.93 8.51
C SER A 209 11.85 -3.76 8.20
N LYS A 210 11.63 -2.58 8.81
CA LYS A 210 12.57 -1.44 8.71
C LYS A 210 13.96 -1.81 9.22
N HIS A 211 14.03 -2.41 10.41
CA HIS A 211 15.28 -2.89 10.99
C HIS A 211 16.01 -3.86 10.06
N ALA A 212 15.29 -4.88 9.56
CA ALA A 212 15.86 -5.85 8.62
C ALA A 212 16.38 -5.20 7.32
N SER A 213 15.69 -4.17 6.81
CA SER A 213 16.10 -3.45 5.60
C SER A 213 17.43 -2.71 5.82
N ILE A 214 17.55 -2.00 6.95
CA ILE A 214 18.78 -1.26 7.30
C ILE A 214 19.95 -2.24 7.50
N LEU A 215 19.76 -3.31 8.26
CA LEU A 215 20.82 -4.30 8.48
C LEU A 215 21.23 -5.00 7.17
N SER A 216 20.27 -5.29 6.29
CA SER A 216 20.55 -5.86 4.96
C SER A 216 21.42 -4.92 4.12
N TYR A 217 21.17 -3.61 4.17
CA TYR A 217 21.98 -2.62 3.44
C TYR A 217 23.45 -2.67 3.86
N PHE A 218 23.73 -2.66 5.16
CA PHE A 218 25.09 -2.73 5.66
C PHE A 218 25.76 -4.09 5.36
N ARG A 219 25.00 -5.18 5.49
CA ARG A 219 25.52 -6.54 5.23
C ARG A 219 25.88 -6.74 3.77
N GLU A 220 25.02 -6.37 2.84
CA GLU A 220 25.27 -6.55 1.40
C GLU A 220 26.35 -5.60 0.86
N ASN A 221 26.68 -4.55 1.58
CA ASN A 221 27.84 -3.69 1.31
C ASN A 221 29.11 -4.14 2.05
N ASP A 222 29.19 -5.41 2.52
CA ASP A 222 30.33 -6.05 3.19
C ASP A 222 30.71 -5.49 4.56
N TYR A 223 29.86 -4.67 5.16
CA TYR A 223 30.06 -4.07 6.49
C TYR A 223 28.90 -4.37 7.44
N PRO A 224 28.69 -5.63 7.87
CA PRO A 224 27.53 -6.03 8.63
C PRO A 224 27.41 -5.33 9.99
N LEU A 225 26.25 -4.74 10.25
CA LEU A 225 25.85 -4.18 11.54
C LEU A 225 24.80 -5.09 12.17
N GLU A 226 25.25 -6.14 12.88
CA GLU A 226 24.31 -7.08 13.49
C GLU A 226 24.01 -6.72 14.95
N PHE A 227 22.74 -6.54 15.27
CA PHE A 227 22.23 -6.41 16.62
C PHE A 227 20.78 -6.87 16.71
N LYS A 228 20.36 -7.29 17.90
CA LYS A 228 18.98 -7.66 18.17
C LYS A 228 18.17 -6.42 18.56
N PHE A 229 17.01 -6.26 17.93
CA PHE A 229 16.03 -5.24 18.28
C PHE A 229 14.67 -5.90 18.49
N ASN A 230 14.19 -5.88 19.74
CA ASN A 230 12.91 -6.47 20.06
C ASN A 230 11.81 -5.43 19.90
N SER A 231 11.25 -5.32 18.70
CA SER A 231 10.18 -4.40 18.38
C SER A 231 8.88 -4.75 19.14
N LYS A 232 8.63 -6.04 19.42
CA LYS A 232 7.42 -6.51 20.11
C LYS A 232 7.26 -5.94 21.52
N ASN A 233 8.35 -5.64 22.22
CA ASN A 233 8.31 -5.07 23.57
C ASN A 233 8.16 -3.53 23.57
N LYS A 234 8.21 -2.88 22.43
CA LYS A 234 8.29 -1.42 22.32
C LYS A 234 7.19 -0.82 21.45
N PHE A 235 6.61 -1.60 20.59
CA PHE A 235 5.55 -1.20 19.67
C PHE A 235 4.35 -2.11 19.85
N ASP A 236 3.20 -1.59 19.50
CA ASP A 236 1.96 -2.34 19.57
C ASP A 236 2.09 -3.64 18.75
N THR A 237 1.93 -4.75 19.44
CA THR A 237 1.85 -6.08 18.85
C THR A 237 0.42 -6.50 18.64
N THR A 238 -0.53 -5.75 19.18
CA THR A 238 -1.92 -6.06 19.00
C THR A 238 -2.22 -6.00 17.51
N ASN A 239 -2.30 -7.16 16.90
CA ASN A 239 -3.28 -7.33 15.87
C ASN A 239 -4.51 -6.70 16.50
N SER A 240 -5.00 -5.61 15.92
CA SER A 240 -6.10 -4.89 16.49
C SER A 240 -7.13 -5.91 16.99
N GLN A 241 -7.66 -5.73 18.20
CA GLN A 241 -8.77 -6.56 18.71
C GLN A 241 -9.97 -6.57 17.75
N ASP A 242 -9.87 -5.85 16.66
CA ASP A 242 -10.74 -5.77 15.51
C ASP A 242 -10.24 -6.60 14.31
N GLU A 243 -9.53 -7.70 14.48
CA GLU A 243 -9.39 -8.68 13.40
C GLU A 243 -10.79 -9.22 13.12
N ILE A 244 -11.40 -8.65 12.10
CA ILE A 244 -12.68 -9.13 11.57
C ILE A 244 -12.44 -10.57 11.10
N VAL A 245 -13.09 -11.51 11.73
CA VAL A 245 -13.15 -12.89 11.24
C VAL A 245 -14.03 -12.87 10.00
N PHE A 246 -13.41 -12.94 8.83
CA PHE A 246 -14.11 -12.92 7.55
C PHE A 246 -14.76 -14.28 7.30
N THR A 247 -16.09 -14.31 7.21
CA THR A 247 -16.90 -15.52 7.06
C THR A 247 -17.42 -15.68 5.63
N LEU A 248 -18.05 -16.83 5.35
CA LEU A 248 -18.76 -17.03 4.07
C LEU A 248 -19.94 -16.08 3.88
N ASP A 249 -20.66 -15.77 4.95
CA ASP A 249 -21.76 -14.79 4.90
C ASP A 249 -21.24 -13.39 4.59
N ASP A 250 -20.05 -13.04 5.14
CA ASP A 250 -19.38 -11.80 4.79
C ASP A 250 -18.94 -11.79 3.33
N PHE A 251 -18.46 -12.91 2.80
CA PHE A 251 -18.13 -13.03 1.38
C PHE A 251 -19.37 -12.87 0.50
N VAL A 252 -20.48 -13.49 0.86
CA VAL A 252 -21.77 -13.30 0.16
C VAL A 252 -22.19 -11.83 0.20
N SER A 253 -22.12 -11.21 1.39
CA SER A 253 -22.42 -9.79 1.58
C SER A 253 -21.51 -8.89 0.76
N LEU A 254 -20.20 -9.18 0.73
CA LEU A 254 -19.23 -8.47 -0.10
C LEU A 254 -19.64 -8.46 -1.59
N ILE A 255 -20.11 -9.58 -2.10
CA ILE A 255 -20.50 -9.70 -3.51
C ILE A 255 -21.87 -9.07 -3.77
N THR A 256 -22.85 -9.32 -2.91
CA THR A 256 -24.25 -8.90 -3.13
C THR A 256 -24.50 -7.46 -2.70
N LEU A 257 -24.23 -7.12 -1.43
CA LEU A 257 -24.44 -5.77 -0.89
C LEU A 257 -23.38 -4.80 -1.39
N GLY A 258 -22.13 -5.28 -1.58
CA GLY A 258 -21.08 -4.50 -2.21
C GLY A 258 -21.37 -4.12 -3.66
N GLY A 259 -22.34 -4.77 -4.30
CA GLY A 259 -22.74 -4.53 -5.67
C GLY A 259 -21.63 -4.88 -6.68
N ALA A 260 -21.05 -6.08 -6.53
CA ALA A 260 -19.99 -6.55 -7.41
C ALA A 260 -20.49 -6.67 -8.86
N THR A 261 -19.74 -6.11 -9.79
CA THR A 261 -19.96 -6.33 -11.23
C THR A 261 -19.72 -7.78 -11.61
N ILE A 262 -20.16 -8.19 -12.80
CA ILE A 262 -19.93 -9.55 -13.32
C ILE A 262 -18.44 -9.93 -13.26
N THR A 263 -17.58 -9.02 -13.69
CA THR A 263 -16.11 -9.21 -13.63
C THR A 263 -15.60 -9.35 -12.20
N GLU A 264 -16.02 -8.46 -11.31
CA GLU A 264 -15.59 -8.47 -9.91
C GLU A 264 -16.07 -9.73 -9.20
N LYS A 265 -17.32 -10.16 -9.42
CA LYS A 265 -17.86 -11.42 -8.89
C LYS A 265 -17.03 -12.63 -9.34
N ALA A 266 -16.74 -12.75 -10.63
CA ALA A 266 -15.96 -13.86 -11.17
C ALA A 266 -14.54 -13.89 -10.60
N VAL A 267 -13.86 -12.74 -10.53
CA VAL A 267 -12.51 -12.63 -9.96
C VAL A 267 -12.50 -12.98 -8.47
N MET A 268 -13.47 -12.51 -7.68
CA MET A 268 -13.52 -12.78 -6.24
C MET A 268 -13.85 -14.24 -5.94
N LEU A 269 -14.75 -14.87 -6.70
CA LEU A 269 -15.03 -16.30 -6.58
C LEU A 269 -13.80 -17.14 -6.94
N CYS A 270 -13.08 -16.82 -8.01
CA CYS A 270 -11.83 -17.48 -8.33
C CYS A 270 -10.79 -17.31 -7.22
N LYS A 271 -10.74 -16.11 -6.61
CA LYS A 271 -9.84 -15.83 -5.51
C LYS A 271 -10.17 -16.66 -4.27
N LEU A 272 -11.44 -16.79 -3.91
CA LEU A 272 -11.89 -17.63 -2.81
C LEU A 272 -11.62 -19.10 -3.10
N HIS A 273 -12.12 -19.65 -4.21
CA HIS A 273 -12.02 -21.08 -4.53
C HIS A 273 -10.58 -21.56 -4.69
N ARG A 274 -9.68 -20.67 -5.14
CA ARG A 274 -8.26 -21.04 -5.35
C ARG A 274 -7.35 -20.58 -4.21
N GLY A 275 -7.81 -19.75 -3.29
CA GLY A 275 -7.00 -19.17 -2.25
C GLY A 275 -5.77 -18.42 -2.79
N LEU A 276 -5.84 -17.82 -3.97
CA LEU A 276 -4.70 -17.18 -4.61
C LEU A 276 -4.41 -15.79 -4.02
N ASP A 277 -3.12 -15.47 -3.88
CA ASP A 277 -2.72 -14.08 -3.71
C ASP A 277 -3.00 -13.28 -5.00
N ALA A 278 -3.15 -11.96 -4.86
CA ALA A 278 -3.54 -11.10 -5.97
C ALA A 278 -2.55 -11.15 -7.15
N SER A 279 -1.25 -11.29 -6.88
CA SER A 279 -0.22 -11.37 -7.92
C SER A 279 -0.30 -12.69 -8.68
N THR A 280 -0.44 -13.82 -7.99
CA THR A 280 -0.59 -15.12 -8.65
C THR A 280 -1.90 -15.19 -9.45
N LEU A 281 -2.99 -14.58 -8.96
CA LEU A 281 -4.24 -14.52 -9.70
C LEU A 281 -4.10 -13.69 -10.98
N SER A 282 -3.55 -12.48 -10.90
CA SER A 282 -3.44 -11.59 -12.06
C SER A 282 -2.40 -12.03 -13.09
N GLU A 283 -1.26 -12.60 -12.65
CA GLU A 283 -0.11 -12.87 -13.53
C GLU A 283 0.00 -14.34 -13.95
N LYS A 284 -0.65 -15.27 -13.24
CA LYS A 284 -0.62 -16.70 -13.58
C LYS A 284 -2.00 -17.23 -13.89
N PHE A 285 -2.94 -17.16 -12.95
CA PHE A 285 -4.29 -17.68 -13.19
C PHE A 285 -4.92 -17.00 -14.42
N ASN A 286 -4.81 -15.71 -14.52
CA ASN A 286 -5.41 -14.90 -15.58
C ASN A 286 -4.95 -15.28 -17.00
N PHE A 287 -3.77 -15.89 -17.14
CA PHE A 287 -3.22 -16.28 -18.46
C PHE A 287 -3.26 -17.78 -18.73
N TYR A 288 -3.33 -18.62 -17.68
CA TYR A 288 -3.20 -20.07 -17.85
C TYR A 288 -4.47 -20.84 -17.49
N ALA A 289 -5.46 -20.20 -16.86
CA ALA A 289 -6.66 -20.92 -16.43
C ALA A 289 -7.57 -21.27 -17.60
N TRP A 290 -7.67 -20.42 -18.60
CA TRP A 290 -8.55 -20.63 -19.76
C TRP A 290 -8.22 -21.94 -20.47
N GLU A 291 -6.99 -22.15 -20.87
CA GLU A 291 -6.55 -23.36 -21.59
C GLU A 291 -6.81 -24.62 -20.78
N GLN A 292 -6.56 -24.58 -19.47
CA GLN A 292 -6.80 -25.71 -18.59
C GLN A 292 -8.28 -26.03 -18.43
N MET A 293 -9.13 -25.01 -18.34
CA MET A 293 -10.59 -25.19 -18.32
C MET A 293 -11.10 -25.73 -19.64
N ALA A 294 -10.73 -25.16 -20.78
CA ALA A 294 -11.13 -25.61 -22.09
C ALA A 294 -10.72 -27.07 -22.35
N SER A 295 -9.48 -27.44 -21.97
CA SER A 295 -8.99 -28.82 -22.00
C SER A 295 -9.80 -29.76 -21.09
N HIS A 296 -10.14 -29.33 -19.88
CA HIS A 296 -10.92 -30.13 -18.93
C HIS A 296 -12.35 -30.39 -19.43
N PHE A 297 -12.99 -29.37 -20.00
CA PHE A 297 -14.32 -29.51 -20.59
C PHE A 297 -14.31 -30.16 -21.99
N GLY A 298 -13.15 -30.21 -22.65
CA GLY A 298 -12.97 -30.76 -23.99
C GLY A 298 -13.46 -29.85 -25.10
N THR A 299 -13.72 -28.57 -24.81
CA THR A 299 -14.15 -27.58 -25.79
C THR A 299 -13.83 -26.16 -25.32
N GLU A 300 -13.47 -25.28 -26.26
CA GLU A 300 -13.32 -23.83 -26.04
C GLU A 300 -14.67 -23.09 -26.03
N GLU A 301 -15.75 -23.75 -26.49
CA GLU A 301 -17.10 -23.19 -26.43
C GLU A 301 -17.62 -23.27 -25.00
N TYR A 302 -17.38 -22.22 -24.21
CA TYR A 302 -17.73 -22.17 -22.78
C TYR A 302 -19.24 -22.37 -22.54
N GLN A 303 -20.10 -22.05 -23.50
CA GLN A 303 -21.53 -22.26 -23.43
C GLN A 303 -21.91 -23.76 -23.36
N LYS A 304 -21.03 -24.63 -23.89
CA LYS A 304 -21.20 -26.09 -23.90
C LYS A 304 -20.56 -26.80 -22.70
N TRP A 305 -19.99 -26.06 -21.76
CA TRP A 305 -19.37 -26.66 -20.57
C TRP A 305 -20.41 -27.30 -19.66
N ASP A 306 -20.30 -28.60 -19.45
CA ASP A 306 -21.10 -29.30 -18.46
C ASP A 306 -20.49 -29.09 -17.06
N ILE A 307 -20.82 -27.96 -16.47
CA ILE A 307 -20.24 -27.52 -15.19
C ILE A 307 -20.70 -28.43 -14.05
N LYS A 308 -21.94 -28.97 -14.10
CA LYS A 308 -22.50 -29.79 -13.02
C LYS A 308 -21.78 -31.12 -12.88
N GLU A 309 -21.48 -31.75 -13.99
CA GLU A 309 -20.87 -33.10 -13.99
C GLU A 309 -19.35 -33.04 -13.87
N LYS A 310 -18.72 -31.96 -14.40
CA LYS A 310 -17.27 -31.89 -14.52
C LYS A 310 -16.55 -31.07 -13.43
N CYS A 311 -17.27 -30.43 -12.51
CA CYS A 311 -16.64 -29.82 -11.34
C CYS A 311 -16.24 -30.88 -10.30
N PRO A 312 -15.15 -30.66 -9.55
CA PRO A 312 -14.26 -29.50 -9.54
C PRO A 312 -13.26 -29.47 -10.70
N VAL A 313 -13.04 -28.29 -11.28
CA VAL A 313 -12.09 -28.09 -12.40
C VAL A 313 -10.68 -27.90 -11.86
N PRO A 314 -9.73 -28.79 -12.19
CA PRO A 314 -8.34 -28.68 -11.71
C PRO A 314 -7.61 -27.55 -12.47
N ILE A 315 -6.92 -26.69 -11.72
CA ILE A 315 -6.05 -25.65 -12.26
C ILE A 315 -4.68 -25.77 -11.62
N LYS A 316 -3.66 -26.07 -12.42
CA LYS A 316 -2.27 -26.20 -11.98
C LYS A 316 -1.52 -24.90 -12.22
N LEU A 317 -0.96 -24.31 -11.18
CA LEU A 317 -0.26 -23.02 -11.25
C LEU A 317 1.02 -23.05 -10.43
N THR A 318 1.98 -22.23 -10.86
CA THR A 318 3.18 -21.95 -10.07
C THR A 318 2.98 -20.63 -9.33
N ARG A 319 2.95 -20.67 -8.01
CA ARG A 319 2.84 -19.47 -7.18
C ARG A 319 4.05 -18.57 -7.36
N LEU A 320 3.84 -17.28 -7.59
CA LEU A 320 4.91 -16.32 -7.86
C LEU A 320 5.89 -16.18 -6.69
N LYS A 321 5.38 -16.06 -5.48
CA LYS A 321 6.19 -15.81 -4.28
C LYS A 321 7.05 -17.01 -3.86
N SER A 322 6.47 -18.20 -3.82
CA SER A 322 7.16 -19.42 -3.36
C SER A 322 7.80 -20.22 -4.48
N LYS A 323 7.50 -19.92 -5.75
CA LYS A 323 7.87 -20.73 -6.93
C LYS A 323 7.42 -22.18 -6.84
N PHE A 324 6.45 -22.45 -6.00
CA PHE A 324 5.88 -23.78 -5.81
C PHE A 324 4.72 -24.01 -6.77
N THR A 325 4.80 -25.10 -7.55
CA THR A 325 3.73 -25.51 -8.45
C THR A 325 2.75 -26.39 -7.68
N HIS A 326 1.47 -26.03 -7.72
CA HIS A 326 0.41 -26.72 -7.01
C HIS A 326 -0.86 -26.80 -7.85
N THR A 327 -1.66 -27.81 -7.57
CA THR A 327 -2.99 -27.97 -8.15
C THR A 327 -4.03 -27.58 -7.13
N GLY A 328 -4.97 -26.75 -7.51
CA GLY A 328 -6.18 -26.50 -6.75
C GLY A 328 -7.34 -26.44 -7.75
N PHE A 329 -8.53 -26.20 -7.27
CA PHE A 329 -9.72 -26.46 -8.07
C PHE A 329 -10.66 -25.24 -8.09
N LEU A 330 -11.54 -25.21 -9.08
CA LEU A 330 -12.69 -24.32 -9.14
C LEU A 330 -13.95 -25.15 -9.03
N GLU A 331 -14.83 -24.77 -8.13
CA GLU A 331 -16.16 -25.34 -7.98
C GLU A 331 -17.19 -24.62 -8.83
N TYR A 332 -18.42 -25.18 -8.85
CA TYR A 332 -19.53 -24.77 -9.70
C TYR A 332 -19.75 -23.26 -9.74
N ASP A 333 -19.82 -22.60 -8.58
CA ASP A 333 -20.14 -21.14 -8.54
C ASP A 333 -19.05 -20.30 -9.20
N ALA A 334 -17.77 -20.66 -9.04
CA ALA A 334 -16.68 -19.93 -9.68
C ALA A 334 -16.67 -20.14 -11.20
N VAL A 335 -16.86 -21.39 -11.65
CA VAL A 335 -16.91 -21.70 -13.09
C VAL A 335 -18.13 -21.04 -13.75
N LYS A 336 -19.27 -21.05 -13.07
CA LYS A 336 -20.50 -20.38 -13.55
C LYS A 336 -20.33 -18.86 -13.64
N ALA A 337 -19.62 -18.27 -12.68
CA ALA A 337 -19.32 -16.84 -12.74
C ALA A 337 -18.33 -16.50 -13.86
N ILE A 338 -17.35 -17.37 -14.12
CA ILE A 338 -16.45 -17.22 -15.28
C ILE A 338 -17.27 -17.31 -16.58
N GLN A 339 -18.18 -18.27 -16.70
CA GLN A 339 -19.04 -18.41 -17.88
C GLN A 339 -19.85 -17.14 -18.13
N ALA A 340 -20.51 -16.61 -17.10
CA ALA A 340 -21.26 -15.35 -17.20
C ALA A 340 -20.36 -14.15 -17.55
N TYR A 341 -19.12 -14.14 -17.05
CA TYR A 341 -18.16 -13.12 -17.41
C TYR A 341 -17.72 -13.24 -18.88
N LEU A 342 -17.52 -14.44 -19.40
CA LEU A 342 -17.15 -14.66 -20.81
C LEU A 342 -18.25 -14.20 -21.76
N GLU A 343 -19.51 -14.47 -21.43
CA GLU A 343 -20.68 -13.93 -22.16
C GLU A 343 -20.65 -12.38 -22.18
N TYR A 344 -20.41 -11.78 -21.01
CA TYR A 344 -20.29 -10.33 -20.90
C TYR A 344 -19.09 -9.78 -21.69
N ARG A 345 -17.93 -10.47 -21.63
CA ARG A 345 -16.74 -10.08 -22.37
C ARG A 345 -16.97 -10.14 -23.87
N GLU A 346 -17.54 -11.23 -24.38
CA GLU A 346 -17.86 -11.40 -25.81
C GLU A 346 -18.84 -10.32 -26.30
N ALA A 347 -19.86 -10.01 -25.51
CA ALA A 347 -20.81 -8.95 -25.82
C ALA A 347 -20.20 -7.54 -25.80
N THR A 348 -19.15 -7.31 -24.98
CA THR A 348 -18.58 -5.97 -24.79
C THR A 348 -17.38 -5.73 -25.70
N VAL A 349 -16.54 -6.74 -25.91
CA VAL A 349 -15.29 -6.66 -26.72
C VAL A 349 -15.57 -7.08 -28.16
N GLY A 350 -16.60 -7.89 -28.40
CA GLY A 350 -16.96 -8.40 -29.73
C GLY A 350 -16.11 -9.58 -30.20
N GLU A 351 -15.18 -10.07 -29.36
CA GLU A 351 -14.26 -11.17 -29.71
C GLU A 351 -14.37 -12.31 -28.71
N LYS A 352 -14.30 -13.55 -29.22
CA LYS A 352 -14.23 -14.74 -28.39
C LYS A 352 -12.87 -14.83 -27.69
N MET A 353 -12.89 -15.40 -26.50
CA MET A 353 -11.66 -15.71 -25.76
C MET A 353 -10.79 -16.69 -26.55
N SER A 354 -9.51 -16.37 -26.69
CA SER A 354 -8.52 -17.25 -27.34
C SER A 354 -7.36 -17.61 -26.41
N SER A 355 -6.63 -18.67 -26.78
CA SER A 355 -5.44 -19.10 -26.04
C SER A 355 -4.39 -18.00 -25.96
N GLY A 356 -3.74 -17.89 -24.81
CA GLY A 356 -2.70 -16.88 -24.56
C GLY A 356 -3.21 -15.49 -24.17
N GLU A 357 -4.51 -15.24 -24.28
CA GLU A 357 -5.11 -13.99 -23.82
C GLU A 357 -5.39 -13.98 -22.30
N PRO A 358 -5.38 -12.80 -21.66
CA PRO A 358 -5.79 -12.70 -20.28
C PRO A 358 -7.30 -13.00 -20.14
N LEU A 359 -7.65 -13.92 -19.25
CA LEU A 359 -9.04 -14.29 -18.99
C LEU A 359 -9.86 -13.09 -18.54
N PHE A 360 -9.37 -12.33 -17.55
CA PHE A 360 -10.07 -11.17 -16.99
C PHE A 360 -9.47 -9.84 -17.47
N LEU A 361 -10.34 -8.96 -17.94
CA LEU A 361 -10.03 -7.60 -18.31
C LEU A 361 -10.77 -6.61 -17.40
N ASN A 362 -10.20 -5.45 -17.19
CA ASN A 362 -10.90 -4.36 -16.51
C ASN A 362 -11.88 -3.64 -17.48
N LYS A 363 -12.64 -2.69 -16.96
CA LYS A 363 -13.64 -1.93 -17.74
C LYS A 363 -13.07 -1.13 -18.94
N PHE A 364 -11.76 -1.02 -19.03
CA PHE A 364 -11.03 -0.34 -20.13
C PHE A 364 -10.43 -1.33 -21.13
N GLY A 365 -10.77 -2.62 -21.05
CA GLY A 365 -10.19 -3.67 -21.89
C GLY A 365 -8.74 -4.03 -21.55
N LYS A 366 -8.19 -3.53 -20.44
CA LYS A 366 -6.81 -3.84 -20.01
C LYS A 366 -6.81 -5.00 -19.03
N THR A 367 -5.76 -5.80 -19.06
CA THR A 367 -5.51 -6.88 -18.10
C THR A 367 -5.58 -6.39 -16.66
N ILE A 368 -6.26 -7.14 -15.80
CA ILE A 368 -6.29 -6.85 -14.37
C ILE A 368 -4.89 -7.07 -13.76
N ASN A 369 -4.54 -6.24 -12.79
CA ASN A 369 -3.30 -6.32 -12.04
C ASN A 369 -3.55 -6.53 -10.54
N PRO A 370 -2.53 -6.84 -9.72
CA PRO A 370 -2.70 -7.08 -8.28
C PRO A 370 -3.37 -5.92 -7.53
N HIS A 371 -3.05 -4.70 -7.92
CA HIS A 371 -3.62 -3.49 -7.30
C HIS A 371 -5.12 -3.37 -7.61
N TRP A 372 -5.54 -3.65 -8.85
CA TRP A 372 -6.95 -3.66 -9.22
C TRP A 372 -7.76 -4.63 -8.36
N ILE A 373 -7.25 -5.85 -8.15
CA ILE A 373 -7.92 -6.88 -7.34
C ILE A 373 -8.10 -6.40 -5.89
N THR A 374 -7.04 -5.85 -5.31
CA THR A 374 -7.05 -5.36 -3.92
C THR A 374 -7.95 -4.13 -3.77
N ASP A 375 -7.88 -3.17 -4.70
CA ASP A 375 -8.73 -1.97 -4.72
C ASP A 375 -10.21 -2.33 -4.85
N LYS A 376 -10.54 -3.30 -5.72
CA LYS A 376 -11.92 -3.74 -5.91
C LYS A 376 -12.47 -4.46 -4.68
N PHE A 377 -11.69 -5.35 -4.07
CA PHE A 377 -12.06 -5.99 -2.82
C PHE A 377 -12.35 -4.95 -1.73
N THR A 378 -11.44 -4.00 -1.52
CA THR A 378 -11.61 -2.95 -0.51
C THR A 378 -12.85 -2.10 -0.77
N LYS A 379 -13.12 -1.71 -2.03
CA LYS A 379 -14.31 -0.95 -2.38
C LYS A 379 -15.61 -1.72 -2.14
N LEU A 380 -15.62 -3.02 -2.45
CA LEU A 380 -16.77 -3.89 -2.17
C LEU A 380 -16.97 -4.05 -0.67
N ALA A 381 -15.92 -4.24 0.11
CA ALA A 381 -15.98 -4.36 1.57
C ALA A 381 -16.51 -3.08 2.24
N ILE A 382 -16.10 -1.92 1.77
CA ILE A 382 -16.64 -0.63 2.25
C ILE A 382 -18.11 -0.48 1.90
N LYS A 383 -18.51 -0.77 0.64
CA LYS A 383 -19.88 -0.65 0.20
C LYS A 383 -20.84 -1.62 0.88
N SER A 384 -20.36 -2.82 1.21
CA SER A 384 -21.15 -3.81 1.95
C SER A 384 -21.21 -3.53 3.47
N GLY A 385 -20.52 -2.51 3.97
CA GLY A 385 -20.44 -2.19 5.40
C GLY A 385 -19.51 -3.10 6.20
N LEU A 386 -18.76 -4.00 5.56
CA LEU A 386 -17.83 -4.91 6.22
C LEU A 386 -16.52 -4.24 6.63
N ALA A 387 -16.15 -3.15 5.98
CA ALA A 387 -14.95 -2.39 6.31
C ALA A 387 -15.26 -0.91 6.42
N ASN A 388 -14.59 -0.23 7.33
CA ASN A 388 -14.64 1.22 7.43
C ASN A 388 -13.97 1.87 6.21
N SER A 389 -14.42 3.07 5.84
CA SER A 389 -13.74 3.87 4.83
C SER A 389 -12.26 4.00 5.19
N LEU A 390 -11.38 3.86 4.18
CA LEU A 390 -9.95 4.10 4.37
C LEU A 390 -9.77 5.43 5.08
N GLU A 391 -9.26 5.42 6.31
CA GLU A 391 -8.92 6.65 7.00
C GLU A 391 -7.90 7.43 6.15
N LYS A 392 -8.06 8.75 6.10
CA LYS A 392 -7.20 9.66 5.30
C LYS A 392 -5.70 9.55 5.59
N ASN A 393 -5.32 8.80 6.62
CA ASN A 393 -3.94 8.64 7.10
C ASN A 393 -3.20 7.42 6.53
N GLY A 394 -3.73 6.75 5.52
CA GLY A 394 -3.03 5.65 4.84
C GLY A 394 -2.91 4.36 5.65
N LEU A 395 -3.60 4.24 6.77
CA LEU A 395 -3.77 2.98 7.48
C LEU A 395 -4.61 2.05 6.59
N ARG A 396 -4.13 0.83 6.36
CA ARG A 396 -4.89 -0.19 5.64
C ARG A 396 -6.19 -0.41 6.38
N GLY A 397 -7.30 -0.45 5.66
CA GLY A 397 -8.55 -0.95 6.22
C GLY A 397 -8.31 -2.31 6.87
N ASN A 398 -9.04 -2.61 7.91
CA ASN A 398 -8.92 -3.84 8.69
C ASN A 398 -9.32 -5.11 7.91
N LEU A 399 -9.83 -4.99 6.68
CA LEU A 399 -10.22 -6.09 5.81
C LEU A 399 -9.52 -5.98 4.45
N GLY A 400 -8.77 -7.01 4.07
CA GLY A 400 -8.00 -7.05 2.83
C GLY A 400 -8.37 -8.24 1.93
N SER A 401 -7.97 -8.20 0.67
CA SER A 401 -8.26 -9.30 -0.27
C SER A 401 -7.58 -10.62 0.09
N HIS A 402 -6.71 -10.64 1.11
CA HIS A 402 -6.08 -11.86 1.61
C HIS A 402 -7.05 -12.74 2.39
N GLU A 403 -8.07 -12.13 2.98
CA GLU A 403 -9.11 -12.81 3.77
C GLU A 403 -9.79 -13.95 3.00
N CYS A 404 -9.96 -13.82 1.67
CA CYS A 404 -10.48 -14.93 0.86
C CYS A 404 -9.63 -16.20 0.95
N ARG A 405 -8.32 -16.05 1.15
CA ARG A 405 -7.40 -17.18 1.28
C ARG A 405 -7.47 -17.78 2.69
N ASP A 406 -7.56 -16.93 3.68
CA ASP A 406 -7.65 -17.34 5.08
C ASP A 406 -9.01 -18.00 5.33
N LEU A 407 -10.08 -17.47 4.73
CA LEU A 407 -11.40 -18.09 4.72
C LEU A 407 -11.39 -19.48 4.08
N LEU A 408 -10.77 -19.66 2.90
CA LEU A 408 -10.64 -20.98 2.27
C LEU A 408 -9.89 -21.96 3.18
N LYS A 409 -8.82 -21.51 3.85
CA LYS A 409 -8.08 -22.32 4.80
C LYS A 409 -8.95 -22.75 5.99
N THR A 410 -9.76 -21.84 6.52
CA THR A 410 -10.74 -22.15 7.57
C THR A 410 -11.75 -23.20 7.12
N ILE A 411 -12.31 -23.05 5.91
CA ILE A 411 -13.24 -24.01 5.34
C ILE A 411 -12.59 -25.41 5.20
N PHE A 412 -11.34 -25.49 4.75
CA PHE A 412 -10.63 -26.75 4.71
C PHE A 412 -10.54 -27.42 6.08
N LEU A 413 -10.19 -26.66 7.12
CA LEU A 413 -10.06 -27.16 8.49
C LEU A 413 -11.41 -27.61 9.05
N GLU A 414 -12.47 -26.83 8.87
CA GLU A 414 -13.84 -27.16 9.30
C GLU A 414 -14.40 -28.41 8.61
N CYS A 415 -14.03 -28.62 7.35
CA CYS A 415 -14.41 -29.82 6.60
C CYS A 415 -13.47 -31.03 6.84
N GLY A 416 -12.58 -30.94 7.80
CA GLY A 416 -11.69 -32.05 8.18
C GLY A 416 -10.59 -32.35 7.14
N ILE A 417 -10.23 -31.41 6.29
CA ILE A 417 -9.11 -31.56 5.37
C ILE A 417 -7.80 -31.41 6.14
N ALA A 418 -6.92 -32.39 6.00
CA ALA A 418 -5.62 -32.38 6.65
C ALA A 418 -4.84 -31.08 6.33
N GLU A 419 -4.19 -30.48 7.33
CA GLU A 419 -3.47 -29.22 7.21
C GLU A 419 -2.47 -29.21 6.04
N LYS A 420 -1.73 -30.32 5.85
CA LYS A 420 -0.78 -30.46 4.75
C LYS A 420 -1.44 -30.38 3.37
N ALA A 421 -2.65 -30.93 3.22
CA ALA A 421 -3.41 -30.85 1.99
C ALA A 421 -3.96 -29.44 1.79
N SER A 422 -4.46 -28.79 2.83
CA SER A 422 -4.92 -27.41 2.76
C SER A 422 -3.79 -26.44 2.38
N GLU A 423 -2.59 -26.59 2.96
CA GLU A 423 -1.39 -25.83 2.60
C GLU A 423 -0.98 -26.05 1.14
N HIS A 424 -1.11 -27.29 0.62
CA HIS A 424 -0.86 -27.57 -0.79
C HIS A 424 -1.84 -26.83 -1.70
N PHE A 425 -3.15 -26.88 -1.41
CA PHE A 425 -4.19 -26.23 -2.23
C PHE A 425 -3.97 -24.72 -2.35
N ILE A 426 -3.49 -24.09 -1.30
CA ILE A 426 -3.19 -22.66 -1.30
C ILE A 426 -1.76 -22.33 -1.79
N GLY A 427 -0.96 -23.34 -2.20
CA GLY A 427 0.37 -23.16 -2.78
C GLY A 427 1.45 -22.78 -1.78
N HIS A 428 1.36 -23.24 -0.55
CA HIS A 428 2.48 -23.21 0.39
C HIS A 428 3.38 -24.41 0.17
N LYS A 429 4.69 -24.19 0.22
CA LYS A 429 5.67 -25.26 0.18
C LYS A 429 5.69 -25.92 1.56
N SER A 430 5.11 -27.10 1.67
CA SER A 430 5.33 -27.98 2.82
C SER A 430 6.56 -28.86 2.59
N ASP A 431 7.07 -29.49 3.65
CA ASP A 431 8.30 -30.30 3.64
C ASP A 431 8.35 -31.36 2.55
N SER A 432 9.50 -32.02 2.40
CA SER A 432 9.80 -33.03 1.35
C SER A 432 8.76 -34.17 1.22
N TYR A 433 7.93 -34.40 2.23
CA TYR A 433 6.76 -35.31 2.17
C TYR A 433 5.66 -34.88 1.18
N SER A 434 5.63 -33.59 0.80
CA SER A 434 4.63 -33.07 -0.16
C SER A 434 4.79 -33.60 -1.58
N LYS A 435 5.93 -34.21 -1.93
CA LYS A 435 6.13 -34.82 -3.23
C LYS A 435 5.21 -36.05 -3.47
N GLN A 436 4.86 -36.78 -2.42
CA GLN A 436 3.95 -37.94 -2.54
C GLN A 436 2.50 -37.53 -2.75
N HIS A 437 2.06 -36.37 -2.19
CA HIS A 437 0.68 -35.87 -2.36
C HIS A 437 0.43 -35.26 -3.74
N THR A 438 1.46 -34.82 -4.46
CA THR A 438 1.34 -34.32 -5.84
C THR A 438 1.11 -35.43 -6.87
N VAL A 439 1.34 -36.71 -6.50
CA VAL A 439 1.17 -37.85 -7.39
C VAL A 439 -0.28 -38.32 -7.46
N TYR A 440 -1.12 -37.99 -6.49
CA TYR A 440 -2.53 -38.43 -6.44
C TYR A 440 -3.48 -37.28 -6.75
N ALA A 441 -3.50 -36.81 -8.00
CA ALA A 441 -4.43 -35.76 -8.44
C ALA A 441 -5.90 -36.12 -8.16
N GLU A 442 -6.28 -37.41 -8.25
CA GLU A 442 -7.63 -37.87 -7.92
C GLU A 442 -7.96 -37.75 -6.45
N GLY A 443 -7.05 -38.09 -5.54
CA GLY A 443 -7.23 -37.91 -4.10
C GLY A 443 -7.31 -36.48 -3.68
N LEU A 444 -6.62 -35.58 -4.40
CA LEU A 444 -6.75 -34.13 -4.18
C LEU A 444 -8.13 -33.63 -4.61
N ALA A 445 -8.65 -34.09 -5.76
CA ALA A 445 -9.98 -33.73 -6.23
C ALA A 445 -11.07 -34.23 -5.27
N GLU A 446 -10.93 -35.44 -4.75
CA GLU A 446 -11.87 -36.00 -3.79
C GLU A 446 -11.88 -35.23 -2.48
N ASN A 447 -10.71 -34.87 -1.95
CA ASN A 447 -10.63 -33.99 -0.78
C ASN A 447 -11.26 -32.62 -1.05
N TYR A 448 -11.06 -32.05 -2.24
CA TYR A 448 -11.66 -30.77 -2.58
C TYR A 448 -13.18 -30.86 -2.72
N ARG A 449 -13.74 -31.96 -3.21
CA ARG A 449 -15.20 -32.18 -3.28
C ARG A 449 -15.86 -32.16 -1.90
N LYS A 450 -15.14 -32.47 -0.81
CA LYS A 450 -15.69 -32.38 0.56
C LYS A 450 -16.09 -30.95 0.94
N ILE A 451 -15.45 -29.94 0.36
CA ILE A 451 -15.75 -28.54 0.61
C ILE A 451 -16.66 -27.92 -0.44
N ALA A 452 -17.02 -28.66 -1.50
CA ALA A 452 -17.79 -28.16 -2.63
C ALA A 452 -19.14 -27.54 -2.20
N SER A 453 -19.86 -28.23 -1.31
CA SER A 453 -21.14 -27.73 -0.79
C SER A 453 -21.00 -26.42 -0.03
N THR A 454 -19.89 -26.20 0.65
CA THR A 454 -19.59 -24.99 1.41
C THR A 454 -19.18 -23.84 0.47
N LEU A 455 -18.36 -24.14 -0.55
CA LEU A 455 -17.90 -23.13 -1.50
C LEU A 455 -18.96 -22.64 -2.49
N ASN A 456 -19.95 -23.51 -2.82
CA ASN A 456 -21.02 -23.18 -3.77
C ASN A 456 -22.15 -22.39 -3.10
N VAL A 457 -21.81 -21.26 -2.50
CA VAL A 457 -22.72 -20.44 -1.69
C VAL A 457 -23.87 -19.85 -2.48
N PHE A 458 -23.69 -19.52 -3.76
CA PHE A 458 -24.73 -18.91 -4.60
C PHE A 458 -25.67 -19.96 -5.22
N SER A 459 -25.17 -21.13 -5.59
CA SER A 459 -26.00 -22.22 -6.12
C SER A 459 -26.78 -22.94 -5.03
N ASN A 460 -26.22 -23.06 -3.81
CA ASN A 460 -26.88 -23.66 -2.66
C ASN A 460 -27.91 -22.74 -1.98
N MET A 461 -27.89 -21.42 -2.23
CA MET A 461 -28.91 -20.49 -1.74
C MET A 461 -30.36 -20.87 -2.11
N SER A 462 -30.55 -21.70 -3.15
CA SER A 462 -31.88 -22.23 -3.49
C SER A 462 -32.37 -23.30 -2.50
N SER A 463 -31.49 -24.01 -1.82
CA SER A 463 -31.82 -25.02 -0.80
C SER A 463 -31.98 -24.41 0.61
N HIS A 464 -31.37 -23.28 0.89
CA HIS A 464 -31.46 -22.55 2.15
C HIS A 464 -32.55 -21.46 2.16
N ARG A 465 -33.53 -21.51 1.28
CA ARG A 465 -34.67 -20.57 1.26
C ARG A 465 -35.45 -20.45 2.58
N LYS A 466 -35.24 -21.32 3.55
CA LYS A 466 -35.82 -21.17 4.90
C LYS A 466 -35.14 -20.10 5.76
N SER A 467 -33.88 -19.78 5.53
CA SER A 467 -33.18 -18.65 6.18
C SER A 467 -33.43 -17.30 5.48
N LYS A 468 -33.94 -17.32 4.26
CA LYS A 468 -34.21 -16.12 3.47
C LYS A 468 -35.25 -15.17 4.10
N THR A 469 -36.15 -15.69 4.93
CA THR A 469 -37.17 -14.85 5.58
C THR A 469 -36.57 -13.93 6.65
N GLU A 470 -35.54 -14.37 7.34
CA GLU A 470 -34.87 -13.54 8.36
C GLU A 470 -33.88 -12.55 7.73
N HIS A 471 -33.06 -12.97 6.78
CA HIS A 471 -32.15 -12.08 6.07
C HIS A 471 -32.88 -11.04 5.20
N SER A 472 -33.99 -11.42 4.56
CA SER A 472 -34.81 -10.48 3.80
C SER A 472 -35.50 -9.47 4.70
N LYS A 473 -35.95 -9.88 5.91
CA LYS A 473 -36.47 -8.96 6.91
C LYS A 473 -35.41 -8.00 7.43
N MET A 474 -34.23 -8.51 7.76
CA MET A 474 -33.11 -7.70 8.22
C MET A 474 -32.60 -6.72 7.13
N PHE A 475 -32.65 -7.14 5.87
CA PHE A 475 -32.31 -6.27 4.73
C PHE A 475 -33.35 -5.15 4.53
N GLU A 476 -34.64 -5.46 4.62
CA GLU A 476 -35.69 -4.45 4.54
C GLU A 476 -35.66 -3.52 5.78
N GLU A 477 -35.35 -4.02 6.97
CA GLU A 477 -35.15 -3.22 8.18
C GLU A 477 -33.93 -2.29 8.06
N LEU A 478 -32.81 -2.77 7.50
CA LEU A 478 -31.63 -1.95 7.23
C LEU A 478 -31.90 -0.90 6.16
N LYS A 479 -32.64 -1.25 5.13
CA LYS A 479 -33.05 -0.32 4.08
C LYS A 479 -33.99 0.75 4.62
N GLN A 480 -34.91 0.36 5.50
CA GLN A 480 -35.82 1.28 6.16
C GLN A 480 -35.09 2.22 7.12
N LYS A 481 -34.16 1.72 7.94
CA LYS A 481 -33.28 2.55 8.77
C LYS A 481 -32.39 3.50 7.98
N ASN A 482 -31.82 3.05 6.86
CA ASN A 482 -31.08 3.93 5.96
C ASN A 482 -31.95 5.04 5.38
N GLN A 483 -33.20 4.71 5.00
CA GLN A 483 -34.13 5.71 4.48
C GLN A 483 -34.56 6.70 5.57
N GLU A 484 -34.77 6.25 6.80
CA GLU A 484 -35.02 7.10 7.97
C GLU A 484 -33.84 8.03 8.25
N THR A 485 -32.60 7.51 8.21
CA THR A 485 -31.38 8.32 8.40
C THR A 485 -31.20 9.37 7.28
N ILE A 486 -31.56 9.04 6.04
CA ILE A 486 -31.54 10.00 4.91
C ILE A 486 -32.57 11.10 5.13
N ASN A 487 -33.77 10.75 5.58
CA ASN A 487 -34.82 11.69 5.87
C ASN A 487 -34.46 12.61 7.06
N ASP A 488 -33.89 12.05 8.14
CA ASP A 488 -33.41 12.83 9.29
C ASP A 488 -32.31 13.82 8.89
N ASN A 489 -31.37 13.39 8.07
CA ASN A 489 -30.33 14.27 7.52
C ASN A 489 -30.88 15.37 6.64
N GLN A 490 -31.99 15.12 5.93
CA GLN A 490 -32.65 16.12 5.10
C GLN A 490 -33.39 17.16 5.98
N VAL A 491 -34.04 16.71 7.05
CA VAL A 491 -34.67 17.58 8.06
C VAL A 491 -33.59 18.43 8.78
N ILE A 492 -32.47 17.82 9.16
CA ILE A 492 -31.35 18.57 9.77
C ILE A 492 -30.83 19.64 8.79
N LYS A 493 -30.68 19.31 7.52
CA LYS A 493 -30.24 20.26 6.48
C LYS A 493 -31.20 21.44 6.35
N GLU A 494 -32.50 21.18 6.30
CA GLU A 494 -33.54 22.22 6.24
C GLU A 494 -33.55 23.10 7.49
N ASN A 495 -33.34 22.52 8.67
CA ASN A 495 -33.26 23.28 9.92
C ASN A 495 -31.98 24.13 9.97
N VAL A 496 -30.85 23.63 9.50
CA VAL A 496 -29.60 24.41 9.36
C VAL A 496 -29.78 25.58 8.38
N GLU A 497 -30.42 25.35 7.24
CA GLU A 497 -30.73 26.42 6.27
C GLU A 497 -31.67 27.49 6.86
N LYS A 498 -32.69 27.09 7.66
CA LYS A 498 -33.54 28.03 8.41
C LYS A 498 -32.74 28.86 9.42
N ILE A 499 -31.87 28.20 10.23
CA ILE A 499 -31.03 28.88 11.19
C ILE A 499 -30.09 29.89 10.49
N LEU A 500 -29.47 29.50 9.39
CA LEU A 500 -28.62 30.39 8.59
C LEU A 500 -29.41 31.57 8.04
N SER A 501 -30.64 31.37 7.62
CA SER A 501 -31.52 32.45 7.16
C SER A 501 -31.90 33.45 8.26
N TYR A 502 -32.08 32.97 9.51
CA TYR A 502 -32.31 33.83 10.68
C TYR A 502 -31.06 34.61 11.10
N LEU A 503 -29.88 34.06 10.92
CA LEU A 503 -28.58 34.67 11.24
C LEU A 503 -28.14 35.70 10.18
N LYS A 504 -28.88 35.87 9.08
CA LYS A 504 -28.52 36.77 7.97
C LYS A 504 -27.08 36.64 7.48
N ILE A 505 -26.57 35.42 7.43
CA ILE A 505 -25.26 35.07 6.88
C ILE A 505 -25.45 34.49 5.47
#